data_e968785c56e63372031279291bf9d52f
#
_entry.id   e968785c56e63372031279291bf9d52f
#
_cell.length_a   1.000
_cell.length_b   1.000
_cell.length_c   1.000
_cell.angle_alpha   90.00
_cell.angle_beta   90.00
_cell.angle_gamma   90.00
#
_symmetry.space_group_name_H-M   'P 1'
#
loop_
_entity.id
_entity.type
_entity.pdbx_description
1 polymer ?
#
loop_
_entity_poly.entity_id
_entity_poly.type
_entity_poly.pdbx_seq_one_letter_code
_entity_poly.pdbx_strand_id
1 'polypeptide(L)'
;MLEVRNVSKVFWPQGETSQTTVVALQDVSFHVADNEFLCVLGPNGCGKTTLVRILAGLISPDRGEVLVNGSRVAGPPRDQAIVFQHYGLFPWRTVMGNVELALELDGISKTRRRAHCQRYIDLVGLSGFESHFPHQLSGGMQQRAALARAFSKEPRILLLDEPFGHLDEQTREALQEELLRICSQLRMTVIFVTHAVDEALVLADRILLFSPRPGRLREEIKVTLPRPRKVAEVESHPEFVRLRSAIRTILRTA
;
A
#
# COMPACT_ATOMS: atom_id res chain seq x y z
N MET A 1 5.77 -14.81 4.81
CA MET A 1 6.22 -13.89 5.88
C MET A 1 7.25 -12.91 5.31
N LEU A 2 7.14 -11.62 5.60
CA LEU A 2 8.10 -10.58 5.19
C LEU A 2 8.86 -10.09 6.42
N GLU A 3 10.19 -9.93 6.29
CA GLU A 3 11.05 -9.41 7.36
C GLU A 3 11.87 -8.23 6.84
N VAL A 4 11.99 -7.20 7.65
CA VAL A 4 12.83 -6.01 7.44
C VAL A 4 13.85 -6.00 8.58
N ARG A 5 15.15 -6.02 8.24
CA ARG A 5 16.24 -6.13 9.21
C ARG A 5 17.20 -4.95 9.05
N ASN A 6 17.22 -4.05 10.05
CA ASN A 6 18.15 -2.91 10.19
C ASN A 6 18.27 -2.05 8.91
N VAL A 7 17.14 -1.84 8.23
CA VAL A 7 17.11 -1.11 6.95
C VAL A 7 17.39 0.36 7.19
N SER A 8 18.40 0.87 6.48
CA SER A 8 18.73 2.31 6.41
C SER A 8 18.86 2.74 4.96
N LYS A 9 18.42 3.98 4.67
CA LYS A 9 18.51 4.58 3.32
C LYS A 9 18.91 6.03 3.38
N VAL A 10 19.94 6.37 2.61
CA VAL A 10 20.48 7.73 2.47
C VAL A 10 20.41 8.14 1.02
N PHE A 11 19.91 9.33 0.75
CA PHE A 11 19.96 9.93 -0.58
C PHE A 11 21.04 11.00 -0.61
N TRP A 12 21.95 10.85 -1.56
CA TRP A 12 23.04 11.81 -1.81
C TRP A 12 22.56 12.84 -2.83
N PRO A 13 22.92 14.12 -2.66
CA PRO A 13 22.57 15.15 -3.61
C PRO A 13 23.17 14.83 -4.99
N GLN A 14 22.34 14.97 -6.04
CA GLN A 14 22.80 14.89 -7.43
C GLN A 14 22.93 16.32 -7.96
N GLY A 15 24.17 16.76 -8.28
CA GLY A 15 24.48 18.08 -8.86
C GLY A 15 25.21 19.03 -7.90
N GLU A 16 25.82 20.07 -8.48
CA GLU A 16 26.71 21.01 -7.79
C GLU A 16 26.01 21.95 -6.78
N THR A 17 24.68 22.04 -6.80
CA THR A 17 23.91 23.04 -6.04
C THR A 17 23.29 22.51 -4.74
N SER A 18 23.25 21.20 -4.52
CA SER A 18 22.65 20.62 -3.31
C SER A 18 23.72 19.97 -2.43
N GLN A 19 24.01 20.57 -1.27
CA GLN A 19 25.05 20.07 -0.34
C GLN A 19 24.52 19.16 0.77
N THR A 20 23.22 18.84 0.80
CA THR A 20 22.64 18.18 1.98
C THR A 20 22.27 16.73 1.71
N THR A 21 22.99 15.81 2.33
CA THR A 21 22.64 14.39 2.42
C THR A 21 21.32 14.20 3.18
N VAL A 22 20.40 13.39 2.65
CA VAL A 22 19.11 13.12 3.26
C VAL A 22 19.06 11.68 3.76
N VAL A 23 19.06 11.49 5.08
CA VAL A 23 18.78 10.21 5.70
C VAL A 23 17.26 10.00 5.70
N ALA A 24 16.77 9.15 4.81
CA ALA A 24 15.33 8.88 4.67
C ALA A 24 14.84 7.86 5.70
N LEU A 25 15.59 6.78 5.92
CA LEU A 25 15.28 5.72 6.88
C LEU A 25 16.54 5.39 7.69
N GLN A 26 16.34 5.07 8.97
CA GLN A 26 17.45 4.70 9.87
C GLN A 26 17.06 3.54 10.78
N ASP A 27 17.80 2.42 10.65
CA ASP A 27 17.74 1.21 11.46
C ASP A 27 16.32 0.67 11.67
N VAL A 28 15.55 0.60 10.57
CA VAL A 28 14.16 0.11 10.59
C VAL A 28 14.16 -1.42 10.58
N SER A 29 13.50 -2.02 11.59
CA SER A 29 13.34 -3.47 11.70
C SER A 29 11.92 -3.81 12.12
N PHE A 30 11.25 -4.70 11.39
CA PHE A 30 9.95 -5.27 11.73
C PHE A 30 9.69 -6.53 10.91
N HIS A 31 8.64 -7.24 11.25
CA HIS A 31 8.16 -8.39 10.46
C HIS A 31 6.68 -8.21 10.11
N VAL A 32 6.22 -8.91 9.09
CA VAL A 32 4.80 -8.97 8.69
C VAL A 32 4.41 -10.43 8.59
N ALA A 33 3.35 -10.82 9.28
CA ALA A 33 2.81 -12.17 9.22
C ALA A 33 2.05 -12.41 7.91
N ASP A 34 1.87 -13.66 7.51
CA ASP A 34 1.02 -13.99 6.37
C ASP A 34 -0.44 -13.60 6.68
N ASN A 35 -1.10 -13.02 5.68
CA ASN A 35 -2.48 -12.50 5.75
C ASN A 35 -2.68 -11.35 6.77
N GLU A 36 -1.62 -10.71 7.23
CA GLU A 36 -1.68 -9.54 8.09
C GLU A 36 -1.95 -8.27 7.25
N PHE A 37 -2.81 -7.39 7.74
CA PHE A 37 -2.94 -6.03 7.25
C PHE A 37 -2.12 -5.09 8.13
N LEU A 38 -0.89 -4.80 7.73
CA LEU A 38 0.03 -3.91 8.44
C LEU A 38 -0.10 -2.49 7.89
N CYS A 39 -0.24 -1.51 8.76
CA CYS A 39 -0.19 -0.10 8.39
C CYS A 39 1.12 0.55 8.86
N VAL A 40 1.75 1.32 7.99
CA VAL A 40 2.87 2.22 8.34
C VAL A 40 2.34 3.64 8.37
N LEU A 41 2.27 4.22 9.56
CA LEU A 41 1.72 5.53 9.84
C LEU A 41 2.83 6.50 10.27
N GLY A 42 2.85 7.68 9.69
CA GLY A 42 3.82 8.72 10.06
C GLY A 42 3.63 10.02 9.26
N PRO A 43 4.29 11.10 9.67
CA PRO A 43 4.17 12.40 9.01
C PRO A 43 4.69 12.37 7.56
N ASN A 44 4.30 13.38 6.78
CA ASN A 44 4.81 13.52 5.41
C ASN A 44 6.33 13.70 5.42
N GLY A 45 7.00 13.03 4.46
CA GLY A 45 8.45 13.09 4.32
C GLY A 45 9.24 12.25 5.32
N CYS A 46 8.62 11.43 6.18
CA CYS A 46 9.33 10.56 7.13
C CYS A 46 9.94 9.30 6.48
N GLY A 47 9.80 9.09 5.18
CA GLY A 47 10.42 7.95 4.48
C GLY A 47 9.48 6.80 4.13
N LYS A 48 8.16 6.91 4.32
CA LYS A 48 7.17 5.86 4.03
C LYS A 48 7.26 5.34 2.58
N THR A 49 7.20 6.25 1.61
CA THR A 49 7.36 5.90 0.18
C THR A 49 8.72 5.25 -0.12
N THR A 50 9.79 5.69 0.58
CA THR A 50 11.12 5.07 0.46
C THR A 50 11.08 3.62 0.96
N LEU A 51 10.43 3.38 2.10
CA LEU A 51 10.24 2.04 2.64
C LEU A 51 9.47 1.15 1.64
N VAL A 52 8.33 1.63 1.13
CA VAL A 52 7.54 0.88 0.13
C VAL A 52 8.36 0.52 -1.10
N ARG A 53 9.18 1.45 -1.62
CA ARG A 53 10.06 1.19 -2.77
C ARG A 53 11.14 0.15 -2.46
N ILE A 54 11.68 0.13 -1.24
CA ILE A 54 12.62 -0.90 -0.79
C ILE A 54 11.93 -2.26 -0.69
N LEU A 55 10.73 -2.32 -0.07
CA LEU A 55 9.94 -3.54 0.04
C LEU A 55 9.58 -4.12 -1.33
N ALA A 56 9.26 -3.25 -2.29
CA ALA A 56 8.96 -3.62 -3.68
C ALA A 56 10.21 -4.01 -4.51
N GLY A 57 11.42 -3.91 -3.94
CA GLY A 57 12.66 -4.17 -4.66
C GLY A 57 12.98 -3.15 -5.77
N LEU A 58 12.35 -1.98 -5.76
CA LEU A 58 12.58 -0.91 -6.74
C LEU A 58 13.85 -0.11 -6.46
N ILE A 59 14.24 -0.03 -5.19
CA ILE A 59 15.50 0.56 -4.74
C ILE A 59 16.12 -0.33 -3.66
N SER A 60 17.43 -0.40 -3.61
CA SER A 60 18.14 -1.15 -2.57
C SER A 60 18.35 -0.28 -1.32
N PRO A 61 18.27 -0.87 -0.12
CA PRO A 61 18.72 -0.21 1.10
C PRO A 61 20.25 -0.04 1.07
N ASP A 62 20.79 0.94 1.79
CA ASP A 62 22.24 1.14 1.93
C ASP A 62 22.80 0.27 3.06
N ARG A 63 21.96 -0.07 4.05
CA ARG A 63 22.26 -1.04 5.13
C ARG A 63 21.03 -1.89 5.40
N GLY A 64 21.26 -3.08 5.92
CA GLY A 64 20.21 -4.02 6.24
C GLY A 64 19.69 -4.76 5.01
N GLU A 65 18.59 -5.45 5.18
CA GLU A 65 17.99 -6.27 4.13
C GLU A 65 16.48 -6.45 4.32
N VAL A 66 15.81 -6.81 3.23
CA VAL A 66 14.41 -7.24 3.23
C VAL A 66 14.37 -8.69 2.78
N LEU A 67 13.66 -9.52 3.51
CA LEU A 67 13.48 -10.94 3.23
C LEU A 67 11.99 -11.24 3.02
N VAL A 68 11.68 -12.03 2.00
CA VAL A 68 10.35 -12.62 1.78
C VAL A 68 10.51 -14.13 1.78
N ASN A 69 9.85 -14.80 2.72
CA ASN A 69 9.98 -16.25 2.94
C ASN A 69 11.46 -16.70 3.07
N GLY A 70 12.27 -15.91 3.78
CA GLY A 70 13.70 -16.16 3.99
C GLY A 70 14.60 -15.80 2.80
N SER A 71 14.06 -15.42 1.66
CA SER A 71 14.82 -15.02 0.48
C SER A 71 14.97 -13.50 0.39
N ARG A 72 16.19 -13.02 0.14
CA ARG A 72 16.48 -11.58 0.03
C ARG A 72 15.81 -10.98 -1.21
N VAL A 73 15.17 -9.83 -1.02
CA VAL A 73 14.60 -9.04 -2.12
C VAL A 73 15.73 -8.29 -2.84
N ALA A 74 16.11 -8.78 -4.03
CA ALA A 74 17.16 -8.19 -4.86
C ALA A 74 16.62 -7.42 -6.07
N GLY A 75 15.31 -7.41 -6.28
CA GLY A 75 14.59 -6.74 -7.36
C GLY A 75 13.09 -6.98 -7.18
N PRO A 76 12.21 -6.46 -8.08
CA PRO A 76 10.76 -6.59 -7.94
C PRO A 76 10.32 -8.07 -7.93
N PRO A 77 9.78 -8.59 -6.80
CA PRO A 77 9.33 -9.98 -6.72
C PRO A 77 8.07 -10.20 -7.56
N ARG A 78 7.91 -11.40 -8.14
CA ARG A 78 6.76 -11.74 -8.97
C ARG A 78 5.47 -11.88 -8.19
N ASP A 79 5.55 -12.27 -6.92
CA ASP A 79 4.44 -12.49 -6.01
C ASP A 79 4.04 -11.25 -5.20
N GLN A 80 4.56 -10.08 -5.60
CA GLN A 80 4.18 -8.79 -5.05
C GLN A 80 3.51 -7.91 -6.09
N ALA A 81 2.60 -7.05 -5.61
CA ALA A 81 2.04 -5.95 -6.39
C ALA A 81 2.13 -4.65 -5.60
N ILE A 82 2.25 -3.54 -6.31
CA ILE A 82 2.31 -2.20 -5.73
C ILE A 82 1.28 -1.30 -6.40
N VAL A 83 0.59 -0.50 -5.57
CA VAL A 83 -0.25 0.61 -6.00
C VAL A 83 0.35 1.90 -5.45
N PHE A 84 0.74 2.80 -6.33
CA PHE A 84 1.31 4.10 -6.00
C PHE A 84 0.24 5.15 -5.74
N GLN A 85 0.59 6.24 -5.09
CA GLN A 85 -0.26 7.37 -4.79
C GLN A 85 -0.95 7.97 -6.04
N HIS A 86 -0.27 8.00 -7.18
CA HIS A 86 -0.79 8.49 -8.47
C HIS A 86 -1.33 7.37 -9.38
N TYR A 87 -1.86 6.29 -8.80
CA TYR A 87 -2.47 5.14 -9.49
C TYR A 87 -1.58 4.45 -10.52
N GLY A 88 -0.72 5.16 -11.23
CA GLY A 88 0.23 4.65 -12.22
C GLY A 88 -0.45 3.94 -13.40
N LEU A 89 -1.68 4.33 -13.75
CA LEU A 89 -2.35 3.81 -14.94
C LEU A 89 -1.69 4.38 -16.20
N PHE A 90 -1.55 3.53 -17.21
CA PHE A 90 -1.06 3.95 -18.53
C PHE A 90 -2.18 4.71 -19.26
N PRO A 91 -2.04 6.02 -19.53
CA PRO A 91 -3.11 6.84 -20.07
C PRO A 91 -3.53 6.46 -21.50
N TRP A 92 -2.68 5.77 -22.24
CA TRP A 92 -2.94 5.25 -23.59
C TRP A 92 -3.52 3.85 -23.61
N ARG A 93 -3.77 3.23 -22.45
CA ARG A 93 -4.42 1.93 -22.32
C ARG A 93 -5.80 2.08 -21.68
N THR A 94 -6.74 1.27 -22.15
CA THR A 94 -8.07 1.18 -21.52
C THR A 94 -7.97 0.55 -20.13
N VAL A 95 -9.07 0.49 -19.38
CA VAL A 95 -9.16 -0.23 -18.10
C VAL A 95 -8.70 -1.68 -18.29
N MET A 96 -9.30 -2.43 -19.22
CA MET A 96 -8.89 -3.79 -19.52
C MET A 96 -7.40 -3.86 -19.90
N GLY A 97 -6.93 -2.97 -20.74
CA GLY A 97 -5.52 -2.93 -21.17
C GLY A 97 -4.54 -2.62 -20.03
N ASN A 98 -4.94 -1.86 -19.02
CA ASN A 98 -4.18 -1.62 -17.81
C ASN A 98 -4.16 -2.87 -16.92
N VAL A 99 -5.30 -3.50 -16.71
CA VAL A 99 -5.43 -4.67 -15.81
C VAL A 99 -4.72 -5.89 -16.38
N GLU A 100 -4.77 -6.11 -17.70
CA GLU A 100 -4.14 -7.26 -18.34
C GLU A 100 -2.62 -7.12 -18.56
N LEU A 101 -2.03 -5.93 -18.32
CA LEU A 101 -0.65 -5.63 -18.67
C LEU A 101 0.38 -6.63 -18.10
N ALA A 102 0.25 -6.95 -16.82
CA ALA A 102 1.20 -7.84 -16.16
C ALA A 102 1.18 -9.25 -16.77
N LEU A 103 -0.02 -9.77 -17.06
CA LEU A 103 -0.20 -11.06 -17.70
C LEU A 103 0.20 -11.05 -19.17
N GLU A 104 0.11 -9.89 -19.84
CA GLU A 104 0.63 -9.68 -21.18
C GLU A 104 2.16 -9.82 -21.22
N LEU A 105 2.85 -9.21 -20.24
CA LEU A 105 4.30 -9.30 -20.09
C LEU A 105 4.77 -10.73 -19.73
N ASP A 106 3.93 -11.48 -19.00
CA ASP A 106 4.18 -12.90 -18.71
C ASP A 106 3.85 -13.83 -19.91
N GLY A 107 3.49 -13.29 -21.08
CA GLY A 107 3.23 -14.04 -22.31
C GLY A 107 1.89 -14.79 -22.34
N ILE A 108 0.96 -14.49 -21.43
CA ILE A 108 -0.36 -15.12 -21.40
C ILE A 108 -1.17 -14.70 -22.64
N SER A 109 -1.79 -15.66 -23.32
CA SER A 109 -2.61 -15.38 -24.52
C SER A 109 -3.77 -14.43 -24.22
N LYS A 110 -4.11 -13.55 -25.18
CA LYS A 110 -5.12 -12.49 -25.03
C LYS A 110 -6.47 -13.02 -24.52
N THR A 111 -6.93 -14.15 -25.02
CA THR A 111 -8.21 -14.75 -24.61
C THR A 111 -8.18 -15.16 -23.14
N ARG A 112 -7.10 -15.83 -22.68
CA ARG A 112 -6.96 -16.29 -21.28
C ARG A 112 -6.82 -15.10 -20.34
N ARG A 113 -5.94 -14.13 -20.64
CA ARG A 113 -5.72 -12.99 -19.75
C ARG A 113 -6.96 -12.10 -19.63
N ARG A 114 -7.75 -11.90 -20.73
CA ARG A 114 -9.00 -11.14 -20.68
C ARG A 114 -10.04 -11.78 -19.77
N ALA A 115 -10.28 -13.08 -19.93
CA ALA A 115 -11.21 -13.81 -19.08
C ALA A 115 -10.79 -13.77 -17.59
N HIS A 116 -9.48 -13.89 -17.33
CA HIS A 116 -8.93 -13.76 -15.97
C HIS A 116 -9.11 -12.34 -15.42
N CYS A 117 -8.71 -11.31 -16.16
CA CYS A 117 -8.75 -9.91 -15.72
C CYS A 117 -10.18 -9.39 -15.54
N GLN A 118 -11.15 -9.89 -16.33
CA GLN A 118 -12.56 -9.51 -16.17
C GLN A 118 -13.04 -9.76 -14.74
N ARG A 119 -12.67 -10.88 -14.13
CA ARG A 119 -13.03 -11.22 -12.74
C ARG A 119 -12.61 -10.14 -11.75
N TYR A 120 -11.43 -9.51 -11.96
CA TYR A 120 -10.94 -8.45 -11.08
C TYR A 120 -11.55 -7.09 -11.39
N ILE A 121 -11.90 -6.82 -12.65
CA ILE A 121 -12.69 -5.64 -13.05
C ILE A 121 -14.07 -5.70 -12.41
N ASP A 122 -14.72 -6.87 -12.45
CA ASP A 122 -16.03 -7.10 -11.81
C ASP A 122 -15.93 -7.00 -10.29
N LEU A 123 -14.87 -7.56 -9.70
CA LEU A 123 -14.60 -7.56 -8.26
C LEU A 123 -14.50 -6.14 -7.67
N VAL A 124 -13.93 -5.20 -8.43
CA VAL A 124 -13.80 -3.79 -8.04
C VAL A 124 -14.94 -2.90 -8.57
N GLY A 125 -16.01 -3.49 -9.13
CA GLY A 125 -17.20 -2.75 -9.58
C GLY A 125 -16.97 -1.85 -10.79
N LEU A 126 -16.10 -2.26 -11.73
CA LEU A 126 -15.83 -1.54 -12.99
C LEU A 126 -16.38 -2.25 -14.22
N SER A 127 -17.33 -3.20 -14.06
CA SER A 127 -18.04 -3.84 -15.17
C SER A 127 -18.73 -2.79 -16.04
N GLY A 128 -18.54 -2.89 -17.35
CA GLY A 128 -19.03 -1.92 -18.35
C GLY A 128 -18.06 -0.77 -18.65
N PHE A 129 -16.95 -0.65 -17.92
CA PHE A 129 -15.92 0.39 -18.14
C PHE A 129 -14.62 -0.17 -18.75
N GLU A 130 -14.60 -1.42 -19.20
CA GLU A 130 -13.43 -2.13 -19.71
C GLU A 130 -12.71 -1.41 -20.86
N SER A 131 -13.50 -0.75 -21.72
CA SER A 131 -13.01 -0.02 -22.90
C SER A 131 -12.68 1.45 -22.64
N HIS A 132 -12.97 1.97 -21.45
CA HIS A 132 -12.69 3.36 -21.10
C HIS A 132 -11.21 3.58 -20.81
N PHE A 133 -10.72 4.77 -21.17
CA PHE A 133 -9.37 5.22 -20.85
C PHE A 133 -9.34 5.94 -19.48
N PRO A 134 -8.18 6.02 -18.80
CA PRO A 134 -8.09 6.65 -17.48
C PRO A 134 -8.67 8.07 -17.40
N HIS A 135 -8.49 8.89 -18.44
CA HIS A 135 -9.02 10.26 -18.47
C HIS A 135 -10.56 10.35 -18.53
N GLN A 136 -11.23 9.24 -18.81
CA GLN A 136 -12.71 9.14 -18.85
C GLN A 136 -13.30 8.65 -17.52
N LEU A 137 -12.45 8.38 -16.51
CA LEU A 137 -12.82 7.82 -15.23
C LEU A 137 -12.71 8.87 -14.13
N SER A 138 -13.60 8.79 -13.12
CA SER A 138 -13.42 9.53 -11.87
C SER A 138 -12.17 9.05 -11.11
N GLY A 139 -11.67 9.83 -10.14
CA GLY A 139 -10.53 9.45 -9.32
C GLY A 139 -10.73 8.11 -8.60
N GLY A 140 -11.91 7.87 -8.02
CA GLY A 140 -12.27 6.60 -7.40
C GLY A 140 -12.29 5.43 -8.38
N MET A 141 -12.77 5.64 -9.62
CA MET A 141 -12.73 4.61 -10.67
C MET A 141 -11.30 4.32 -11.13
N GLN A 142 -10.44 5.34 -11.22
CA GLN A 142 -9.01 5.14 -11.53
C GLN A 142 -8.32 4.32 -10.44
N GLN A 143 -8.62 4.61 -9.17
CA GLN A 143 -8.13 3.83 -8.03
C GLN A 143 -8.58 2.37 -8.11
N ARG A 144 -9.86 2.11 -8.39
CA ARG A 144 -10.40 0.76 -8.59
C ARG A 144 -9.69 0.04 -9.74
N ALA A 145 -9.41 0.71 -10.85
CA ALA A 145 -8.67 0.13 -11.96
C ALA A 145 -7.21 -0.21 -11.59
N ALA A 146 -6.54 0.63 -10.78
CA ALA A 146 -5.22 0.36 -10.27
C ALA A 146 -5.19 -0.85 -9.31
N LEU A 147 -6.21 -0.98 -8.44
CA LEU A 147 -6.40 -2.14 -7.57
C LEU A 147 -6.68 -3.41 -8.39
N ALA A 148 -7.58 -3.35 -9.40
CA ALA A 148 -7.86 -4.49 -10.28
C ALA A 148 -6.58 -4.97 -11.00
N ARG A 149 -5.74 -4.04 -11.47
CA ARG A 149 -4.43 -4.36 -12.06
C ARG A 149 -3.50 -5.06 -11.07
N ALA A 150 -3.47 -4.61 -9.82
CA ALA A 150 -2.68 -5.24 -8.78
C ALA A 150 -3.20 -6.65 -8.45
N PHE A 151 -4.52 -6.80 -8.29
CA PHE A 151 -5.16 -8.08 -7.95
C PHE A 151 -5.08 -9.10 -9.06
N SER A 152 -5.09 -8.69 -10.35
CA SER A 152 -5.01 -9.60 -11.49
C SER A 152 -3.74 -10.46 -11.52
N LYS A 153 -2.68 -10.03 -10.81
CA LYS A 153 -1.46 -10.82 -10.59
C LYS A 153 -1.59 -11.88 -9.50
N GLU A 154 -2.70 -11.88 -8.75
CA GLU A 154 -2.88 -12.73 -7.56
C GLU A 154 -1.68 -12.66 -6.59
N PRO A 155 -1.27 -11.46 -6.17
CA PRO A 155 -0.06 -11.29 -5.38
C PRO A 155 -0.27 -11.86 -3.97
N ARG A 156 0.81 -12.41 -3.38
CA ARG A 156 0.81 -12.78 -1.96
C ARG A 156 0.96 -11.54 -1.07
N ILE A 157 1.68 -10.53 -1.55
CA ILE A 157 1.93 -9.28 -0.82
C ILE A 157 1.46 -8.10 -1.68
N LEU A 158 0.61 -7.26 -1.09
CA LEU A 158 0.12 -6.02 -1.69
C LEU A 158 0.71 -4.82 -0.95
N LEU A 159 1.42 -3.96 -1.68
CA LEU A 159 2.00 -2.73 -1.18
C LEU A 159 1.14 -1.55 -1.66
N LEU A 160 0.70 -0.68 -0.73
CA LEU A 160 -0.18 0.45 -1.02
C LEU A 160 0.46 1.73 -0.44
N ASP A 161 0.83 2.66 -1.32
CA ASP A 161 1.47 3.92 -0.94
C ASP A 161 0.47 5.08 -1.04
N GLU A 162 -0.14 5.46 0.08
CA GLU A 162 -1.17 6.51 0.22
C GLU A 162 -2.29 6.45 -0.85
N PRO A 163 -2.92 5.28 -1.06
CA PRO A 163 -3.77 5.05 -2.24
C PRO A 163 -5.04 5.91 -2.24
N PHE A 164 -5.47 6.42 -1.10
CA PHE A 164 -6.74 7.16 -0.96
C PHE A 164 -6.56 8.67 -0.79
N GLY A 165 -5.32 9.19 -0.88
CA GLY A 165 -4.99 10.58 -0.55
C GLY A 165 -5.68 11.65 -1.41
N HIS A 166 -6.16 11.32 -2.61
CA HIS A 166 -6.79 12.26 -3.55
C HIS A 166 -8.31 12.10 -3.68
N LEU A 167 -8.92 11.26 -2.82
CA LEU A 167 -10.34 10.96 -2.89
C LEU A 167 -11.13 11.80 -1.88
N ASP A 168 -12.37 12.12 -2.23
CA ASP A 168 -13.34 12.64 -1.29
C ASP A 168 -13.66 11.63 -0.18
N GLU A 169 -14.20 12.10 0.93
CA GLU A 169 -14.41 11.29 2.13
C GLU A 169 -15.32 10.07 1.87
N GLN A 170 -16.46 10.29 1.21
CA GLN A 170 -17.43 9.23 0.95
C GLN A 170 -16.88 8.13 0.03
N THR A 171 -16.17 8.52 -1.03
CA THR A 171 -15.50 7.57 -1.94
C THR A 171 -14.39 6.81 -1.23
N ARG A 172 -13.65 7.47 -0.34
CA ARG A 172 -12.58 6.87 0.45
C ARG A 172 -13.09 5.78 1.38
N GLU A 173 -14.15 6.06 2.16
CA GLU A 173 -14.77 5.09 3.07
C GLU A 173 -15.25 3.85 2.33
N ALA A 174 -15.99 4.04 1.24
CA ALA A 174 -16.47 2.93 0.42
C ALA A 174 -15.31 2.05 -0.12
N LEU A 175 -14.21 2.67 -0.55
CA LEU A 175 -13.03 1.95 -1.04
C LEU A 175 -12.24 1.25 0.05
N GLN A 176 -12.20 1.80 1.28
CA GLN A 176 -11.58 1.14 2.44
C GLN A 176 -12.32 -0.14 2.80
N GLU A 177 -13.65 -0.10 2.89
CA GLU A 177 -14.48 -1.28 3.17
C GLU A 177 -14.33 -2.34 2.08
N GLU A 178 -14.33 -1.91 0.82
CA GLU A 178 -14.14 -2.80 -0.32
C GLU A 178 -12.74 -3.45 -0.32
N LEU A 179 -11.69 -2.67 -0.04
CA LEU A 179 -10.31 -3.17 0.08
C LEU A 179 -10.22 -4.24 1.17
N LEU A 180 -10.78 -3.98 2.36
CA LEU A 180 -10.80 -4.96 3.46
C LEU A 180 -11.49 -6.25 3.05
N ARG A 181 -12.66 -6.16 2.39
CA ARG A 181 -13.41 -7.30 1.90
C ARG A 181 -12.60 -8.13 0.91
N ILE A 182 -12.01 -7.48 -0.09
CA ILE A 182 -11.25 -8.15 -1.15
C ILE A 182 -9.98 -8.79 -0.57
N CYS A 183 -9.21 -8.06 0.24
CA CYS A 183 -7.97 -8.58 0.83
C CYS A 183 -8.23 -9.80 1.74
N SER A 184 -9.34 -9.79 2.50
CA SER A 184 -9.76 -10.92 3.31
C SER A 184 -10.14 -12.14 2.45
N GLN A 185 -10.89 -11.94 1.37
CA GLN A 185 -11.29 -13.02 0.46
C GLN A 185 -10.09 -13.66 -0.24
N LEU A 186 -9.13 -12.85 -0.68
CA LEU A 186 -7.93 -13.29 -1.40
C LEU A 186 -6.78 -13.71 -0.46
N ARG A 187 -6.95 -13.58 0.85
CA ARG A 187 -5.93 -13.91 1.87
C ARG A 187 -4.57 -13.28 1.57
N MET A 188 -4.57 -12.00 1.27
CA MET A 188 -3.34 -11.24 0.97
C MET A 188 -2.71 -10.67 2.22
N THR A 189 -1.39 -10.65 2.25
CA THR A 189 -0.61 -9.82 3.19
C THR A 189 -0.57 -8.40 2.63
N VAL A 190 -0.96 -7.41 3.42
CA VAL A 190 -1.05 -6.01 2.96
C VAL A 190 -0.12 -5.13 3.78
N ILE A 191 0.68 -4.31 3.11
CA ILE A 191 1.42 -3.21 3.74
C ILE A 191 0.86 -1.91 3.17
N PHE A 192 0.18 -1.17 4.03
CA PHE A 192 -0.53 0.05 3.71
C PHE A 192 0.17 1.25 4.33
N VAL A 193 0.51 2.22 3.54
CA VAL A 193 1.16 3.44 4.00
C VAL A 193 0.18 4.60 3.96
N THR A 194 0.08 5.32 5.06
CA THR A 194 -0.76 6.53 5.17
C THR A 194 -0.19 7.52 6.19
N HIS A 195 -0.72 8.72 6.17
CA HIS A 195 -0.55 9.73 7.23
C HIS A 195 -1.84 9.95 8.04
N ALA A 196 -2.94 9.28 7.67
CA ALA A 196 -4.24 9.41 8.31
C ALA A 196 -4.42 8.35 9.41
N VAL A 197 -4.60 8.80 10.66
CA VAL A 197 -4.77 7.92 11.83
C VAL A 197 -6.01 7.06 11.70
N ASP A 198 -7.11 7.66 11.25
CA ASP A 198 -8.41 7.02 11.19
C ASP A 198 -8.40 5.89 10.12
N GLU A 199 -7.77 6.10 8.95
CA GLU A 199 -7.52 5.03 7.96
C GLU A 199 -6.75 3.87 8.55
N ALA A 200 -5.65 4.16 9.26
CA ALA A 200 -4.82 3.12 9.85
C ALA A 200 -5.61 2.27 10.86
N LEU A 201 -6.46 2.88 11.67
CA LEU A 201 -7.30 2.18 12.65
C LEU A 201 -8.41 1.36 12.01
N VAL A 202 -9.01 1.85 10.93
CA VAL A 202 -10.04 1.11 10.19
C VAL A 202 -9.45 -0.13 9.53
N LEU A 203 -8.29 0.01 8.90
CA LEU A 203 -7.75 -1.02 8.01
C LEU A 203 -6.86 -2.05 8.71
N ALA A 204 -5.97 -1.61 9.62
CA ALA A 204 -4.86 -2.41 10.09
C ALA A 204 -5.20 -3.42 11.19
N ASP A 205 -4.48 -4.53 11.21
CA ASP A 205 -4.36 -5.42 12.37
C ASP A 205 -3.27 -4.93 13.33
N ARG A 206 -2.24 -4.26 12.73
CA ARG A 206 -1.12 -3.65 13.45
C ARG A 206 -0.65 -2.39 12.75
N ILE A 207 -0.27 -1.38 13.53
CA ILE A 207 0.21 -0.10 13.05
C ILE A 207 1.65 0.10 13.51
N LEU A 208 2.55 0.41 12.57
CA LEU A 208 3.90 0.86 12.84
C LEU A 208 3.93 2.38 12.80
N LEU A 209 4.24 3.01 13.92
CA LEU A 209 4.39 4.47 14.02
C LEU A 209 5.82 4.87 13.69
N PHE A 210 5.95 5.74 12.70
CA PHE A 210 7.24 6.25 12.25
C PHE A 210 7.49 7.66 12.80
N SER A 211 8.76 7.91 13.19
CA SER A 211 9.24 9.25 13.56
C SER A 211 9.25 10.18 12.34
N PRO A 212 9.30 11.52 12.54
CA PRO A 212 9.77 12.44 11.52
C PRO A 212 11.15 12.03 11.01
N ARG A 213 11.58 12.63 9.89
CA ARG A 213 12.88 12.32 9.26
C ARG A 213 14.07 12.49 10.22
N PRO A 214 14.99 11.51 10.30
CA PRO A 214 14.99 10.22 9.61
C PRO A 214 13.88 9.28 10.14
N GLY A 215 13.23 8.56 9.19
CA GLY A 215 12.18 7.61 9.55
C GLY A 215 12.76 6.45 10.36
N ARG A 216 12.27 6.30 11.58
CA ARG A 216 12.56 5.20 12.51
C ARG A 216 11.26 4.61 13.01
N LEU A 217 11.25 3.34 13.29
CA LEU A 217 10.13 2.74 14.02
C LEU A 217 10.15 3.24 15.47
N ARG A 218 9.09 3.96 15.88
CA ARG A 218 8.93 4.45 17.25
C ARG A 218 8.17 3.47 18.12
N GLU A 219 7.05 2.98 17.59
CA GLU A 219 6.13 2.14 18.35
C GLU A 219 5.33 1.24 17.42
N GLU A 220 4.96 0.07 17.92
CA GLU A 220 4.04 -0.86 17.29
C GLU A 220 2.74 -0.91 18.08
N ILE A 221 1.61 -0.71 17.41
CA ILE A 221 0.29 -0.72 18.03
C ILE A 221 -0.53 -1.84 17.43
N LYS A 222 -0.97 -2.77 18.26
CA LYS A 222 -1.94 -3.79 17.88
C LYS A 222 -3.36 -3.19 17.88
N VAL A 223 -4.08 -3.36 16.77
CA VAL A 223 -5.46 -2.90 16.64
C VAL A 223 -6.40 -4.05 16.99
N THR A 224 -7.07 -3.93 18.13
CA THR A 224 -7.94 -4.98 18.68
C THR A 224 -9.41 -4.80 18.33
N LEU A 225 -9.71 -3.92 17.36
CA LEU A 225 -11.06 -3.70 16.85
C LEU A 225 -11.59 -4.94 16.12
N PRO A 226 -12.86 -5.33 16.34
CA PRO A 226 -13.44 -6.52 15.71
C PRO A 226 -13.52 -6.40 14.18
N ARG A 227 -13.54 -7.53 13.49
CA ARG A 227 -13.80 -7.63 12.04
C ARG A 227 -15.13 -8.37 11.81
N PRO A 228 -15.90 -8.11 10.73
CA PRO A 228 -15.62 -7.12 9.69
C PRO A 228 -15.80 -5.68 10.20
N ARG A 229 -15.00 -4.75 9.67
CA ARG A 229 -15.06 -3.34 10.06
C ARG A 229 -15.81 -2.55 8.99
N LYS A 230 -16.82 -1.79 9.43
CA LYS A 230 -17.45 -0.74 8.65
C LYS A 230 -17.05 0.60 9.24
N VAL A 231 -16.69 1.56 8.43
CA VAL A 231 -16.12 2.84 8.86
C VAL A 231 -17.00 3.51 9.90
N ALA A 232 -18.28 3.74 9.59
CA ALA A 232 -19.23 4.42 10.47
C ALA A 232 -19.46 3.71 11.83
N GLU A 233 -19.40 2.36 11.86
CA GLU A 233 -19.60 1.58 13.09
C GLU A 233 -18.34 1.60 13.96
N VAL A 234 -17.15 1.50 13.34
CA VAL A 234 -15.88 1.38 14.03
C VAL A 234 -15.45 2.70 14.67
N GLU A 235 -15.72 3.83 14.03
CA GLU A 235 -15.33 5.16 14.53
C GLU A 235 -16.00 5.54 15.86
N SER A 236 -17.21 5.02 16.12
CA SER A 236 -17.93 5.19 17.39
C SER A 236 -17.49 4.22 18.47
N HIS A 237 -16.67 3.20 18.16
CA HIS A 237 -16.24 2.20 19.13
C HIS A 237 -15.29 2.81 20.18
N PRO A 238 -15.48 2.56 21.50
CA PRO A 238 -14.65 3.15 22.56
C PRO A 238 -13.15 2.88 22.37
N GLU A 239 -12.79 1.69 21.92
CA GLU A 239 -11.40 1.32 21.63
C GLU A 239 -10.79 2.12 20.46
N PHE A 240 -11.58 2.43 19.43
CA PHE A 240 -11.15 3.31 18.34
C PHE A 240 -10.80 4.71 18.86
N VAL A 241 -11.69 5.29 19.66
CA VAL A 241 -11.48 6.63 20.24
C VAL A 241 -10.24 6.65 21.13
N ARG A 242 -10.04 5.59 21.94
CA ARG A 242 -8.86 5.42 22.80
C ARG A 242 -7.57 5.34 22.00
N LEU A 243 -7.52 4.45 21.02
CA LEU A 243 -6.33 4.26 20.16
C LEU A 243 -6.03 5.51 19.34
N ARG A 244 -7.05 6.16 18.77
CA ARG A 244 -6.91 7.42 18.01
C ARG A 244 -6.26 8.51 18.87
N SER A 245 -6.73 8.67 20.09
CA SER A 245 -6.17 9.66 21.04
C SER A 245 -4.71 9.36 21.38
N ALA A 246 -4.41 8.10 21.70
CA ALA A 246 -3.04 7.66 22.02
C ALA A 246 -2.08 7.90 20.83
N ILE A 247 -2.44 7.47 19.63
CA ILE A 247 -1.63 7.65 18.41
C ILE A 247 -1.39 9.14 18.13
N ARG A 248 -2.43 9.97 18.21
CA ARG A 248 -2.29 11.42 18.00
C ARG A 248 -1.36 12.07 19.01
N THR A 249 -1.37 11.61 20.27
CA THR A 249 -0.46 12.10 21.31
C THR A 249 0.99 11.73 20.96
N ILE A 250 1.26 10.47 20.59
CA ILE A 250 2.60 10.01 20.20
C ILE A 250 3.13 10.79 18.98
N LEU A 251 2.28 11.05 17.99
CA LEU A 251 2.67 11.80 16.78
C LEU A 251 2.94 13.29 17.05
N ARG A 252 2.35 13.89 18.08
CA ARG A 252 2.59 15.30 18.46
C ARG A 252 3.87 15.49 19.27
N THR A 253 4.30 14.47 20.00
CA THR A 253 5.53 14.49 20.81
C THR A 253 6.77 14.06 20.02
N ALA A 254 6.64 13.99 18.72
CA ALA A 254 7.65 13.51 17.78
C ALA A 254 8.50 14.63 17.16
#